data_1039bd72edfaf04d9a1697640456f109
#
_entry.id   1039bd72edfaf04d9a1697640456f109
#
_cell.length_a   1.000
_cell.length_b   1.000
_cell.length_c   1.000
_cell.angle_alpha   90.00
_cell.angle_beta   90.00
_cell.angle_gamma   90.00
#
_symmetry.space_group_name_H-M   'P 1'
#
loop_
_entity.id
_entity.type
_entity.pdbx_description
1 polymer ?
#
loop_
_entity_poly.entity_id
_entity_poly.type
_entity_poly.pdbx_seq_one_letter_code
_entity_poly.pdbx_strand_id
1 'polypeptide(L)'
;MALSINSPSPFGGEAFTYFIIGEVHENRYHGHATIVAYGFINADARQALANYVTTNVTIDAQNWVKDAPISQIYTLLKATPQFSNATDV
;
A
#
# COMPACT_ATOMS: atom_id res chain seq x y z
N MET A 1 -0.33 -1.76 -11.59
CA MET A 1 -0.80 -2.66 -10.53
C MET A 1 -1.27 -1.83 -9.34
N ALA A 2 -2.36 -2.21 -8.72
CA ALA A 2 -2.92 -1.50 -7.59
C ALA A 2 -3.80 -2.43 -6.75
N LEU A 3 -4.21 -1.96 -5.57
CA LEU A 3 -5.13 -2.70 -4.70
C LEU A 3 -6.41 -1.89 -4.52
N SER A 4 -7.54 -2.58 -4.52
CA SER A 4 -8.84 -2.01 -4.18
C SER A 4 -9.26 -2.51 -2.81
N ILE A 5 -9.57 -1.58 -1.91
CA ILE A 5 -10.05 -1.89 -0.57
C ILE A 5 -11.06 -0.84 -0.14
N ASN A 6 -12.11 -1.27 0.53
CA ASN A 6 -13.10 -0.35 1.07
C ASN A 6 -12.62 0.15 2.44
N SER A 7 -11.97 1.31 2.44
CA SER A 7 -11.41 1.91 3.66
C SER A 7 -12.02 3.28 3.89
N PRO A 8 -12.58 3.55 5.08
CA PRO A 8 -13.12 4.87 5.38
C PRO A 8 -12.02 5.93 5.38
N SER A 9 -12.36 7.14 4.95
CA SER A 9 -11.44 8.26 4.99
C SER A 9 -11.09 8.60 6.45
N PRO A 10 -9.81 8.82 6.78
CA PRO A 10 -9.42 9.23 8.12
C PRO A 10 -9.90 10.64 8.50
N PHE A 11 -10.32 11.42 7.52
CA PHE A 11 -10.79 12.79 7.72
C PHE A 11 -12.32 12.91 7.63
N GLY A 12 -13.03 11.78 7.49
CA GLY A 12 -14.45 11.78 7.18
C GLY A 12 -14.69 12.03 5.68
N GLY A 13 -15.90 11.78 5.22
CA GLY A 13 -16.24 11.96 3.80
C GLY A 13 -16.08 10.67 3.00
N GLU A 14 -15.61 10.79 1.76
CA GLU A 14 -15.50 9.65 0.85
C GLU A 14 -14.42 8.66 1.27
N ALA A 15 -14.67 7.38 1.05
CA ALA A 15 -13.69 6.34 1.31
C ALA A 15 -12.57 6.37 0.26
N PHE A 16 -11.36 6.08 0.69
CA PHE A 16 -10.23 5.87 -0.22
C PHE A 16 -10.20 4.39 -0.58
N THR A 17 -10.40 4.07 -1.84
CA THR A 17 -10.58 2.69 -2.28
C THR A 17 -9.50 2.18 -3.23
N TYR A 18 -8.63 3.05 -3.74
CA TYR A 18 -7.62 2.69 -4.74
C TYR A 18 -6.23 2.99 -4.19
N PHE A 19 -5.43 1.96 -3.96
CA PHE A 19 -4.11 2.08 -3.35
C PHE A 19 -3.02 1.60 -4.29
N ILE A 20 -1.92 2.35 -4.31
CA ILE A 20 -0.71 1.96 -5.02
C ILE A 20 0.47 1.99 -4.04
N ILE A 21 1.51 1.23 -4.35
CA ILE A 21 2.77 1.35 -3.63
C ILE A 21 3.50 2.57 -4.17
N GLY A 22 3.67 3.58 -3.30
CA GLY A 22 4.36 4.80 -3.68
C GLY A 22 5.85 4.75 -3.38
N GLU A 23 6.23 4.16 -2.25
CA GLU A 23 7.62 4.11 -1.81
C GLU A 23 7.87 2.83 -1.05
N VAL A 24 9.13 2.35 -1.10
CA VAL A 24 9.59 1.21 -0.31
C VAL A 24 10.90 1.62 0.34
N HIS A 25 10.96 1.59 1.67
CA HIS A 25 12.15 1.92 2.44
C HIS A 25 12.66 0.67 3.13
N GLU A 26 13.74 0.10 2.60
CA GLU A 26 14.36 -1.09 3.17
C GLU A 26 15.43 -0.71 4.19
N ASN A 27 15.32 -1.27 5.38
CA ASN A 27 16.38 -1.15 6.37
C ASN A 27 17.34 -2.33 6.23
N ARG A 28 18.48 -2.09 5.60
CA ARG A 28 19.45 -3.15 5.30
C ARG A 28 20.10 -3.72 6.54
N TYR A 29 20.19 -2.93 7.58
CA TYR A 29 20.83 -3.37 8.82
C TYR A 29 19.93 -4.34 9.60
N HIS A 30 18.65 -4.00 9.74
CA HIS A 30 17.68 -4.81 10.49
C HIS A 30 16.92 -5.81 9.62
N GLY A 31 16.90 -5.59 8.31
CA GLY A 31 16.25 -6.50 7.37
C GLY A 31 14.75 -6.28 7.18
N HIS A 32 14.13 -5.35 7.90
CA HIS A 32 12.73 -5.02 7.68
C HIS A 32 12.58 -3.96 6.59
N ALA A 33 11.34 -3.75 6.14
CA ALA A 33 11.04 -2.70 5.16
C ALA A 33 9.74 -2.00 5.53
N THR A 34 9.64 -0.73 5.19
CA THR A 34 8.42 0.06 5.32
C THR A 34 7.89 0.36 3.93
N ILE A 35 6.64 -0.05 3.67
CA ILE A 35 5.96 0.22 2.41
C ILE A 35 5.05 1.40 2.64
N VAL A 36 5.20 2.45 1.80
CA VAL A 36 4.31 3.60 1.82
C VAL A 36 3.30 3.43 0.70
N ALA A 37 2.05 3.18 1.07
CA ALA A 37 0.94 3.05 0.12
C ALA A 37 0.23 4.39 -0.03
N TYR A 38 -0.02 4.79 -1.27
CA TYR A 38 -0.80 6.00 -1.59
C TYR A 38 -2.22 5.59 -1.91
N GLY A 39 -3.18 6.15 -1.14
CA GLY A 39 -4.59 5.86 -1.31
C GLY A 39 -5.32 6.99 -2.02
N PHE A 40 -6.07 6.65 -3.06
CA PHE A 40 -6.88 7.57 -3.85
C PHE A 40 -8.35 7.17 -3.75
N ILE A 41 -9.24 8.12 -4.04
CA ILE A 41 -10.66 7.83 -4.07
C ILE A 41 -10.98 6.77 -5.13
N ASN A 42 -10.35 6.88 -6.30
CA ASN A 42 -10.51 5.94 -7.42
C ASN A 42 -9.32 6.04 -8.38
N ALA A 43 -9.33 5.24 -9.43
CA ALA A 43 -8.25 5.23 -10.42
C ALA A 43 -8.11 6.56 -11.17
N ASP A 44 -9.22 7.27 -11.42
CA ASP A 44 -9.19 8.56 -12.09
C ASP A 44 -8.50 9.61 -11.22
N ALA A 45 -8.73 9.59 -9.92
CA ALA A 45 -8.05 10.48 -8.98
C ALA A 45 -6.54 10.26 -8.98
N ARG A 46 -6.09 9.01 -9.13
CA ARG A 46 -4.67 8.69 -9.26
C ARG A 46 -4.06 9.34 -10.51
N GLN A 47 -4.73 9.21 -11.66
CA GLN A 47 -4.25 9.79 -12.91
C GLN A 47 -4.20 11.31 -12.86
N ALA A 48 -5.16 11.92 -12.20
CA ALA A 48 -5.24 13.37 -12.04
C ALA A 48 -4.27 13.90 -10.95
N LEU A 49 -3.55 13.02 -10.25
CA LEU A 49 -2.72 13.36 -9.09
C LEU A 49 -3.50 14.16 -8.05
N ALA A 50 -4.75 13.78 -7.85
CA ALA A 50 -5.61 14.42 -6.86
C ALA A 50 -5.12 14.11 -5.44
N ASN A 51 -5.72 14.76 -4.45
CA ASN A 51 -5.37 14.56 -3.04
C ASN A 51 -5.43 13.08 -2.69
N TYR A 52 -4.42 12.63 -1.96
CA TYR A 52 -4.30 11.24 -1.56
C TYR A 52 -3.91 11.16 -0.08
N VAL A 53 -4.12 9.98 0.51
CA VAL A 53 -3.63 9.66 1.85
C VAL A 53 -2.45 8.70 1.75
N THR A 54 -1.58 8.73 2.74
CA THR A 54 -0.47 7.78 2.83
C THR A 54 -0.69 6.84 3.99
N THR A 55 -0.36 5.57 3.79
CA THR A 55 -0.41 4.55 4.82
C THR A 55 0.94 3.84 4.87
N ASN A 56 1.56 3.81 6.04
CA ASN A 56 2.84 3.15 6.23
C ASN A 56 2.60 1.75 6.78
N VAL A 57 3.17 0.75 6.11
CA VAL A 57 3.07 -0.65 6.54
C VAL A 57 4.49 -1.19 6.68
N THR A 58 4.83 -1.69 7.87
CA THR A 58 6.14 -2.28 8.10
C THR A 58 6.05 -3.79 7.95
N ILE A 59 6.91 -4.33 7.09
CA ILE A 59 7.09 -5.77 6.90
C ILE A 59 8.32 -6.16 7.70
N ASP A 60 8.18 -7.12 8.61
CA ASP A 60 9.29 -7.54 9.46
C ASP A 60 10.35 -8.31 8.65
N ALA A 61 11.53 -8.49 9.27
CA ALA A 61 12.65 -9.12 8.59
C ALA A 61 12.38 -10.56 8.17
N GLN A 62 11.49 -11.25 8.86
CA GLN A 62 11.13 -12.64 8.52
C GLN A 62 10.32 -12.75 7.25
N ASN A 63 9.52 -11.73 6.96
CA ASN A 63 8.59 -11.75 5.83
C ASN A 63 9.10 -10.92 4.64
N TRP A 64 10.02 -9.99 4.87
CA TRP A 64 10.55 -9.17 3.80
C TRP A 64 11.52 -9.96 2.92
N VAL A 65 11.35 -9.86 1.61
CA VAL A 65 12.23 -10.47 0.62
C VAL A 65 13.05 -9.37 -0.03
N LYS A 66 14.37 -9.46 0.10
CA LYS A 66 15.29 -8.49 -0.51
C LYS A 66 15.17 -8.54 -2.03
N ASP A 67 15.14 -7.35 -2.64
CA ASP A 67 15.03 -7.19 -4.10
C ASP A 67 13.77 -7.82 -4.69
N ALA A 68 12.69 -7.91 -3.89
CA ALA A 68 11.43 -8.46 -4.36
C ALA A 68 10.85 -7.64 -5.50
N PRO A 69 10.30 -8.29 -6.54
CA PRO A 69 9.59 -7.57 -7.60
C PRO A 69 8.33 -6.92 -7.06
N ILE A 70 7.85 -5.87 -7.75
CA ILE A 70 6.69 -5.11 -7.29
C ILE A 70 5.46 -5.99 -7.05
N SER A 71 5.24 -7.01 -7.89
CA SER A 71 4.12 -7.93 -7.71
C SER A 71 4.18 -8.67 -6.37
N GLN A 72 5.37 -9.09 -5.95
CA GLN A 72 5.56 -9.76 -4.66
C GLN A 72 5.34 -8.79 -3.50
N ILE A 73 5.74 -7.53 -3.65
CA ILE A 73 5.52 -6.51 -2.62
C ILE A 73 4.01 -6.29 -2.42
N TYR A 74 3.22 -6.26 -3.49
CA TYR A 74 1.76 -6.19 -3.38
C TYR A 74 1.19 -7.41 -2.65
N THR A 75 1.73 -8.60 -2.90
CA THR A 75 1.32 -9.82 -2.19
C THR A 75 1.62 -9.72 -0.69
N LEU A 76 2.80 -9.21 -0.32
CA LEU A 76 3.15 -8.98 1.08
C LEU A 76 2.22 -7.95 1.72
N LEU A 77 1.88 -6.90 0.99
CA LEU A 77 0.97 -5.87 1.48
C LEU A 77 -0.42 -6.44 1.76
N LYS A 78 -0.94 -7.31 0.88
CA LYS A 78 -2.25 -7.95 1.09
C LYS A 78 -2.26 -8.89 2.29
N ALA A 79 -1.11 -9.40 2.72
CA ALA A 79 -0.99 -10.25 3.89
C ALA A 79 -1.07 -9.47 5.20
N THR A 80 -1.00 -8.15 5.17
CA THR A 80 -1.10 -7.32 6.37
C THR A 80 -2.57 -7.14 6.77
N PRO A 81 -2.86 -6.91 8.07
CA PRO A 81 -4.24 -6.71 8.51
C PRO A 81 -4.94 -5.52 7.83
N GLN A 82 -4.19 -4.47 7.49
CA GLN A 82 -4.74 -3.27 6.87
C GLN A 82 -5.27 -3.53 5.46
N PHE A 83 -4.70 -4.50 4.75
CA PHE A 83 -5.03 -4.80 3.36
C PHE A 83 -5.52 -6.24 3.16
N SER A 84 -5.92 -6.93 4.24
CA SER A 84 -6.33 -8.34 4.17
C SER A 84 -7.52 -8.60 3.25
N ASN A 85 -8.39 -7.59 3.06
CA ASN A 85 -9.55 -7.69 2.19
C ASN A 85 -9.33 -7.02 0.82
N ALA A 86 -8.09 -6.62 0.52
CA ALA A 86 -7.78 -5.95 -0.74
C ALA A 86 -7.79 -6.92 -1.91
N THR A 87 -8.22 -6.42 -3.06
CA THR A 87 -8.19 -7.18 -4.32
C THR A 87 -7.30 -6.46 -5.33
N ASP A 88 -6.66 -7.24 -6.21
CA ASP A 88 -5.86 -6.69 -7.29
C ASP A 88 -6.74 -6.02 -8.34
N VAL A 89 -6.34 -4.84 -8.78
CA VAL A 89 -7.04 -4.09 -9.81
C VAL A 89 -6.08 -3.51 -10.85
#